data_6a70ab82ba2c8084c761477ba1f14d2b
#
_entry.id   6a70ab82ba2c8084c761477ba1f14d2b
#
_cell.length_a   1.000
_cell.length_b   1.000
_cell.length_c   1.000
_cell.angle_alpha   90.00
_cell.angle_beta   90.00
_cell.angle_gamma   90.00
#
_symmetry.space_group_name_H-M   'P 1'
#
loop_
_entity.id
_entity.type
_entity.pdbx_description
1 polymer ?
#
loop_
_entity_poly.entity_id
_entity_poly.type
_entity_poly.pdbx_seq_one_letter_code
_entity_poly.pdbx_strand_id
1 'polypeptide(L)'
;TFAALDCRMASLRETIEIASDLGTLARSLERHLRAAEEAVADAKLQLDAGSNAAAAARLRRAELRLRSMVRQVDSPRGRRVIGDATRTQLLGDGTAAEALAAALGNSL
;
A
#
# COMPACT_ATOMS: atom_id res chain seq x y z
N THR A 1 2.54 -4.16 -13.38
CA THR A 1 3.46 -5.26 -13.07
C THR A 1 3.75 -5.34 -11.58
N PHE A 2 4.17 -6.49 -11.11
CA PHE A 2 4.63 -6.64 -9.73
C PHE A 2 5.81 -5.71 -9.44
N ALA A 3 6.71 -5.52 -10.38
CA ALA A 3 7.85 -4.63 -10.21
C ALA A 3 7.38 -3.18 -9.98
N ALA A 4 6.39 -2.71 -10.71
CA ALA A 4 5.83 -1.37 -10.53
C ALA A 4 5.15 -1.23 -9.15
N LEU A 5 4.40 -2.24 -8.72
CA LEU A 5 3.76 -2.25 -7.41
C LEU A 5 4.81 -2.25 -6.29
N ASP A 6 5.83 -3.09 -6.39
CA ASP A 6 6.93 -3.15 -5.43
C ASP A 6 7.64 -1.80 -5.31
N CYS A 7 7.86 -1.12 -6.44
CA CYS A 7 8.49 0.20 -6.47
C CYS A 7 7.66 1.23 -5.69
N ARG A 8 6.34 1.25 -5.89
CA ARG A 8 5.46 2.16 -5.18
C ARG A 8 5.41 1.86 -3.68
N MET A 9 5.36 0.57 -3.32
CA MET A 9 5.37 0.18 -1.91
C MET A 9 6.71 0.51 -1.23
N ALA A 10 7.84 0.36 -1.94
CA ALA A 10 9.15 0.76 -1.44
C ALA A 10 9.22 2.27 -1.18
N SER A 11 8.63 3.07 -2.07
CA SER A 11 8.55 4.52 -1.89
C SER A 11 7.69 4.89 -0.68
N LEU A 12 6.55 4.22 -0.49
CA LEU A 12 5.72 4.39 0.70
C LEU A 12 6.48 4.05 1.98
N ARG A 13 7.20 2.93 1.97
CA ARG A 13 8.01 2.48 3.10
C ARG A 13 9.06 3.52 3.48
N GLU A 14 9.78 4.02 2.51
CA GLU A 14 10.80 5.04 2.73
C GLU A 14 10.19 6.32 3.32
N THR A 15 9.08 6.79 2.75
CA THR A 15 8.40 8.00 3.24
C THR A 15 7.96 7.83 4.70
N ILE A 16 7.35 6.68 5.04
CA ILE A 16 6.89 6.42 6.41
C ILE A 16 8.06 6.33 7.38
N GLU A 17 9.15 5.69 6.99
CA GLU A 17 10.32 5.51 7.85
C GLU A 17 11.04 6.82 8.16
N ILE A 18 11.14 7.73 7.19
CA ILE A 18 11.89 8.98 7.39
C ILE A 18 11.00 10.15 7.85
N ALA A 19 9.69 10.05 7.71
CA ALA A 19 8.80 11.15 8.09
C ALA A 19 8.76 11.36 9.60
N SER A 20 8.88 12.61 10.02
CA SER A 20 8.77 13.00 11.43
C SER A 20 7.41 13.61 11.77
N ASP A 21 6.54 13.80 10.78
CA ASP A 21 5.27 14.51 10.90
C ASP A 21 4.04 13.60 10.78
N LEU A 22 4.17 12.30 11.08
CA LEU A 22 3.04 11.38 11.03
C LEU A 22 2.27 11.31 12.35
N GLY A 23 2.88 11.74 13.43
CA GLY A 23 2.27 11.73 14.75
C GLY A 23 1.80 10.34 15.17
N THR A 24 0.60 10.25 15.74
CA THR A 24 0.03 8.98 16.19
C THR A 24 -0.43 8.09 15.04
N LEU A 25 -0.46 8.59 13.80
CA LEU A 25 -0.83 7.79 12.62
C LEU A 25 0.29 6.88 12.14
N ALA A 26 1.54 7.16 12.53
CA ALA A 26 2.71 6.42 12.04
C ALA A 26 2.56 4.90 12.20
N ARG A 27 2.15 4.45 13.38
CA ARG A 27 2.01 3.04 13.69
C ARG A 27 0.92 2.36 12.84
N SER A 28 -0.20 3.03 12.66
CA SER A 28 -1.32 2.51 11.88
C SER A 28 -0.98 2.44 10.39
N LEU A 29 -0.34 3.48 9.85
CA LEU A 29 0.10 3.51 8.45
C LEU A 29 1.11 2.39 8.19
N GLU A 30 2.07 2.22 9.09
CA GLU A 30 3.09 1.15 8.99
C GLU A 30 2.44 -0.23 9.01
N ARG A 31 1.44 -0.42 9.84
CA ARG A 31 0.72 -1.69 9.95
C ARG A 31 -0.02 -2.02 8.65
N HIS A 32 -0.70 -1.05 8.05
CA HIS A 32 -1.37 -1.25 6.77
C HIS A 32 -0.38 -1.56 5.65
N LEU A 33 0.74 -0.84 5.61
CA LEU A 33 1.75 -1.09 4.59
C LEU A 33 2.37 -2.47 4.74
N ARG A 34 2.71 -2.88 5.95
CA ARG A 34 3.26 -4.21 6.21
C ARG A 34 2.30 -5.31 5.77
N ALA A 35 1.01 -5.17 6.09
CA ALA A 35 0.00 -6.14 5.67
C ALA A 35 -0.11 -6.22 4.14
N ALA A 36 -0.02 -5.08 3.45
CA ALA A 36 -0.01 -5.05 1.99
C ALA A 36 1.24 -5.72 1.42
N GLU A 37 2.42 -5.42 1.97
CA GLU A 37 3.68 -6.03 1.56
C GLU A 37 3.64 -7.56 1.69
N GLU A 38 3.14 -8.05 2.82
CA GLU A 38 3.00 -9.49 3.07
C GLU A 38 2.02 -10.14 2.09
N ALA A 39 0.90 -9.47 1.81
CA ALA A 39 -0.09 -9.97 0.87
C ALA A 39 0.47 -10.06 -0.56
N VAL A 40 1.25 -9.06 -0.99
CA VAL A 40 1.89 -9.08 -2.31
C VAL A 40 2.93 -10.20 -2.41
N ALA A 41 3.74 -10.37 -1.36
CA ALA A 41 4.73 -11.46 -1.32
C ALA A 41 4.05 -12.82 -1.40
N ASP A 42 2.95 -13.01 -0.69
CA ASP A 42 2.17 -14.24 -0.72
C ASP A 42 1.52 -14.46 -2.10
N ALA A 43 1.05 -13.39 -2.74
CA ALA A 43 0.51 -13.49 -4.10
C ALA A 43 1.55 -14.03 -5.09
N LYS A 44 2.79 -13.57 -4.98
CA LYS A 44 3.89 -14.08 -5.83
C LYS A 44 4.12 -15.57 -5.61
N LEU A 45 4.10 -16.01 -4.35
CA LEU A 45 4.24 -17.42 -4.01
C LEU A 45 3.10 -18.26 -4.59
N GLN A 46 1.87 -17.76 -4.52
CA GLN A 46 0.71 -18.45 -5.07
C GLN A 46 0.80 -18.56 -6.61
N LEU A 47 1.27 -17.52 -7.28
CA LEU A 47 1.51 -17.56 -8.73
C LEU A 47 2.56 -18.60 -9.10
N ASP A 48 3.67 -18.64 -8.36
CA ASP A 48 4.73 -19.61 -8.59
C ASP A 48 4.23 -21.05 -8.39
N ALA A 49 3.27 -21.23 -7.50
CA ALA A 49 2.60 -22.52 -7.26
C ALA A 49 1.49 -22.83 -8.27
N GLY A 50 1.24 -21.95 -9.23
CA GLY A 50 0.23 -22.15 -10.27
C GLY A 50 -1.19 -21.78 -9.83
N SER A 51 -1.37 -21.14 -8.69
CA SER A 51 -2.70 -20.80 -8.16
C SER A 51 -3.07 -19.34 -8.42
N ASN A 52 -3.58 -19.06 -9.63
CA ASN A 52 -3.98 -17.70 -10.02
C ASN A 52 -5.11 -17.15 -9.13
N ALA A 53 -6.10 -17.98 -8.80
CA ALA A 53 -7.22 -17.55 -7.96
C ALA A 53 -6.75 -17.14 -6.56
N ALA A 54 -5.84 -17.90 -5.95
CA ALA A 54 -5.28 -17.56 -4.65
C ALA A 54 -4.44 -16.29 -4.72
N ALA A 55 -3.65 -16.12 -5.78
CA ALA A 55 -2.85 -14.92 -6.01
C ALA A 55 -3.75 -13.68 -6.14
N ALA A 56 -4.83 -13.79 -6.92
CA ALA A 56 -5.80 -12.70 -7.08
C ALA A 56 -6.44 -12.31 -5.75
N ALA A 57 -6.77 -13.29 -4.90
CA ALA A 57 -7.33 -13.02 -3.58
C ALA A 57 -6.34 -12.27 -2.68
N ARG A 58 -5.06 -12.62 -2.73
CA ARG A 58 -4.01 -11.92 -1.97
C ARG A 58 -3.80 -10.49 -2.47
N LEU A 59 -3.82 -10.28 -3.79
CA LEU A 59 -3.73 -8.94 -4.36
C LEU A 59 -4.92 -8.07 -3.98
N ARG A 60 -6.11 -8.65 -3.92
CA ARG A 60 -7.31 -7.94 -3.42
C ARG A 60 -7.12 -7.51 -1.97
N ARG A 61 -6.52 -8.35 -1.14
CA ARG A 61 -6.21 -8.02 0.25
C ARG A 61 -5.22 -6.85 0.32
N ALA A 62 -4.18 -6.87 -0.51
CA ALA A 62 -3.22 -5.77 -0.60
C ALA A 62 -3.90 -4.48 -1.02
N GLU A 63 -4.76 -4.52 -2.03
CA GLU A 63 -5.53 -3.37 -2.49
C GLU A 63 -6.35 -2.75 -1.35
N LEU A 64 -7.05 -3.57 -0.57
CA LEU A 64 -7.87 -3.08 0.53
C LEU A 64 -7.03 -2.45 1.66
N ARG A 65 -5.86 -3.00 1.95
CA ARG A 65 -4.95 -2.42 2.95
C ARG A 65 -4.39 -1.08 2.48
N LEU A 66 -4.00 -0.99 1.22
CA LEU A 66 -3.52 0.27 0.64
C LEU A 66 -4.63 1.33 0.61
N ARG A 67 -5.84 0.93 0.29
CA ARG A 67 -7.01 1.81 0.33
C ARG A 67 -7.24 2.36 1.75
N SER A 68 -7.16 1.52 2.75
CA SER A 68 -7.31 1.94 4.15
C SER A 68 -6.25 2.95 4.54
N MET A 69 -5.01 2.73 4.10
CA MET A 69 -3.91 3.67 4.34
C MET A 69 -4.16 5.02 3.68
N VAL A 70 -4.57 5.02 2.41
CA VAL A 70 -4.91 6.26 1.68
C VAL A 70 -6.02 7.02 2.38
N ARG A 71 -7.08 6.32 2.80
CA ARG A 71 -8.19 6.95 3.52
C ARG A 71 -7.75 7.59 4.84
N GLN A 72 -6.83 6.94 5.54
CA GLN A 72 -6.29 7.49 6.79
C GLN A 72 -5.50 8.77 6.54
N VAL A 73 -4.66 8.77 5.52
CA VAL A 73 -3.88 9.95 5.14
C VAL A 73 -4.78 11.09 4.71
N ASP A 74 -5.86 10.79 3.99
CA ASP A 74 -6.81 11.79 3.47
C ASP A 74 -7.94 12.12 4.46
N SER A 75 -7.92 11.57 5.67
CA SER A 75 -8.90 11.86 6.70
C SER A 75 -8.70 13.27 7.27
N PRO A 76 -9.71 13.85 7.96
CA PRO A 76 -9.53 15.13 8.64
C PRO A 76 -8.34 15.14 9.59
N ARG A 77 -8.11 14.03 10.30
CA ARG A 77 -6.96 13.88 11.19
C ARG A 77 -5.64 13.85 10.41
N GLY A 78 -5.59 13.11 9.32
CA GLY A 78 -4.42 13.05 8.45
C GLY A 78 -4.05 14.42 7.92
N ARG A 79 -5.03 15.20 7.50
CA ARG A 79 -4.83 16.57 7.01
C ARG A 79 -4.30 17.52 8.08
N ARG A 80 -4.66 17.30 9.35
CA ARG A 80 -4.18 18.12 10.46
C ARG A 80 -2.79 17.72 10.93
N VAL A 81 -2.51 16.43 10.95
CA VAL A 81 -1.29 15.87 11.56
C VAL A 81 -0.15 15.80 10.56
N ILE A 82 -0.42 15.34 9.33
CA ILE A 82 0.61 15.10 8.32
C ILE A 82 0.86 16.37 7.52
N GLY A 83 2.13 16.77 7.39
CA GLY A 83 2.50 17.93 6.60
C GLY A 83 2.17 17.74 5.12
N ASP A 84 1.95 18.86 4.40
CA ASP A 84 1.47 18.81 3.01
C ASP A 84 2.37 18.01 2.08
N ALA A 85 3.68 18.17 2.18
CA ALA A 85 4.63 17.47 1.31
C ALA A 85 4.58 15.96 1.55
N THR A 86 4.60 15.52 2.80
CA THR A 86 4.52 14.11 3.18
C THR A 86 3.18 13.53 2.76
N ARG A 87 2.09 14.26 2.99
CA ARG A 87 0.73 13.82 2.63
C ARG A 87 0.59 13.64 1.13
N THR A 88 1.09 14.59 0.33
CA THR A 88 1.05 14.51 -1.13
C THR A 88 1.81 13.27 -1.63
N GLN A 89 2.98 13.02 -1.06
CA GLN A 89 3.80 11.85 -1.41
C GLN A 89 3.07 10.54 -1.09
N LEU A 90 2.51 10.44 0.12
CA LEU A 90 1.78 9.24 0.56
C LEU A 90 0.53 9.01 -0.26
N LEU A 91 -0.24 10.06 -0.57
CA LEU A 91 -1.44 9.93 -1.39
C LEU A 91 -1.09 9.52 -2.82
N GLY A 92 -0.05 10.09 -3.41
CA GLY A 92 0.39 9.76 -4.77
C GLY A 92 0.83 8.30 -4.89
N ASP A 93 1.75 7.88 -4.04
CA ASP A 93 2.27 6.51 -4.07
C ASP A 93 1.21 5.49 -3.61
N GLY A 94 0.43 5.85 -2.59
CA GLY A 94 -0.62 4.97 -2.08
C GLY A 94 -1.72 4.71 -3.09
N THR A 95 -2.20 5.75 -3.76
CA THR A 95 -3.23 5.64 -4.80
C THR A 95 -2.71 4.84 -6.00
N ALA A 96 -1.47 5.09 -6.41
CA ALA A 96 -0.84 4.34 -7.50
C ALA A 96 -0.67 2.86 -7.14
N ALA A 97 -0.22 2.56 -5.93
CA ALA A 97 -0.05 1.19 -5.46
C ALA A 97 -1.40 0.45 -5.39
N GLU A 98 -2.43 1.10 -4.88
CA GLU A 98 -3.79 0.54 -4.84
C GLU A 98 -4.27 0.17 -6.25
N ALA A 99 -4.12 1.09 -7.21
CA ALA A 99 -4.52 0.85 -8.59
C ALA A 99 -3.74 -0.29 -9.24
N LEU A 100 -2.44 -0.38 -8.97
CA LEU A 100 -1.60 -1.45 -9.50
C LEU A 100 -1.99 -2.81 -8.91
N ALA A 101 -2.27 -2.88 -7.62
CA ALA A 101 -2.74 -4.12 -6.98
C ALA A 101 -4.08 -4.57 -7.57
N ALA A 102 -5.01 -3.65 -7.78
CA ALA A 102 -6.30 -3.93 -8.39
C ALA A 102 -6.13 -4.45 -9.83
N ALA A 103 -5.31 -3.78 -10.64
CA ALA A 103 -5.06 -4.17 -12.03
C ALA A 103 -4.43 -5.54 -12.13
N LEU A 104 -3.43 -5.83 -11.29
CA LEU A 104 -2.78 -7.15 -11.26
C LEU A 104 -3.77 -8.24 -10.86
N GLY A 105 -4.56 -8.01 -9.82
CA GLY A 105 -5.58 -8.97 -9.38
C GLY A 105 -6.61 -9.26 -10.47
N ASN A 106 -7.05 -8.24 -11.20
CA ASN A 106 -8.04 -8.38 -12.26
C ASN A 106 -7.48 -9.06 -13.51
N SER A 107 -6.17 -9.06 -13.71
CA SER A 107 -5.52 -9.70 -14.85
C SER A 107 -5.27 -11.21 -14.65
N LEU A 108 -5.47 -11.70 -13.45
CA LEU A 108 -5.30 -13.12 -13.13
C LEU A 108 -6.62 -13.88 -13.26
#